data_9e0938ca083419f17c39f274535bc55d
#
_entry.id   9e0938ca083419f17c39f274535bc55d
#
_cell.length_a   1.000
_cell.length_b   1.000
_cell.length_c   1.000
_cell.angle_alpha   90.00
_cell.angle_beta   90.00
_cell.angle_gamma   90.00
#
_symmetry.space_group_name_H-M   'P 1'
#
loop_
_entity.id
_entity.type
_entity.pdbx_description
1 polymer ?
#
loop_
_entity_poly.entity_id
_entity_poly.type
_entity_poly.pdbx_seq_one_letter_code
_entity_poly.pdbx_strand_id
1 'polypeptide(L)'
;AAAEMGYPVLVRADAPGGTIRLIGSEEALRACFSGCEITGAAPLLIEKYIEGRELEVNAVCDGVDVFIPGMMEHVERTGIHSGDSIGIYPAVSVTDAAKGRILAYTKKLGAAVGVVGLYNVQFIVDKNDTVYVTGVAPRAGRTVPFLARATGWPMADIAAGAMLGRSLREQGIFTLYPEERKKYYVKAPAFSFSSLPGADACLSTEMKSTGEALGCDRRLTRALYKALQASGLHVQNYGTVFATVADADKTEALSLIRRFYDLGFNIEATCGTAAFLKANGIRTHVSAKLSDGSGEILDSISRGHVTYVINTRTPDSPAGETDGMRIRRCAAENGTAVFTSLDTVRVLLDVLEEMTICAEALDS
;
A
#
# COMPACT_ATOMS: atom_id res chain seq x y z
N ALA A 1 -4.50 -13.82 25.46
CA ALA A 1 -4.70 -12.55 24.74
C ALA A 1 -4.91 -12.79 23.24
N ALA A 2 -3.90 -13.29 22.46
CA ALA A 2 -4.07 -13.46 21.00
C ALA A 2 -5.26 -14.37 20.63
N ALA A 3 -5.43 -15.51 21.29
CA ALA A 3 -6.55 -16.42 21.05
C ALA A 3 -7.92 -15.78 21.39
N GLU A 4 -8.00 -14.91 22.37
CA GLU A 4 -9.22 -14.17 22.73
C GLU A 4 -9.56 -13.09 21.72
N MET A 5 -8.54 -12.43 21.16
CA MET A 5 -8.72 -11.42 20.09
C MET A 5 -9.09 -12.07 18.74
N GLY A 6 -8.72 -13.34 18.55
CA GLY A 6 -8.84 -14.06 17.28
C GLY A 6 -7.79 -13.63 16.26
N TYR A 7 -7.30 -14.58 15.47
CA TYR A 7 -6.33 -14.35 14.41
C TYR A 7 -7.00 -13.78 13.14
N PRO A 8 -6.22 -13.08 12.28
CA PRO A 8 -4.82 -12.69 12.48
C PRO A 8 -4.63 -11.59 13.52
N VAL A 9 -3.40 -11.50 14.07
CA VAL A 9 -2.98 -10.45 15.00
C VAL A 9 -1.70 -9.78 14.51
N LEU A 10 -1.52 -8.50 14.88
CA LEU A 10 -0.27 -7.79 14.74
C LEU A 10 0.53 -7.93 16.03
N VAL A 11 1.80 -8.30 15.89
CA VAL A 11 2.71 -8.40 17.04
C VAL A 11 3.87 -7.44 16.84
N ARG A 12 4.09 -6.60 17.83
CA ARG A 12 5.15 -5.59 17.85
C ARG A 12 6.03 -5.81 19.07
N ALA A 13 7.33 -5.90 18.86
CA ALA A 13 8.28 -5.80 19.97
C ALA A 13 8.44 -4.33 20.35
N ASP A 14 8.27 -4.01 21.64
CA ASP A 14 8.47 -2.67 22.19
C ASP A 14 9.96 -2.44 22.42
N ALA A 15 10.72 -2.37 21.32
CA ALA A 15 12.15 -2.07 21.31
C ALA A 15 12.44 -1.12 20.14
N PRO A 16 13.46 -0.24 20.24
CA PRO A 16 13.88 0.59 19.11
C PRO A 16 14.20 -0.28 17.89
N GLY A 17 13.48 -0.08 16.79
CA GLY A 17 13.59 -0.91 15.59
C GLY A 17 12.82 -2.23 15.65
N GLY A 18 11.90 -2.40 16.60
CA GLY A 18 11.06 -3.58 16.74
C GLY A 18 10.21 -3.83 15.50
N THR A 19 10.35 -5.03 14.93
CA THR A 19 9.62 -5.44 13.72
C THR A 19 8.15 -5.68 14.04
N ILE A 20 7.25 -5.11 13.25
CA ILE A 20 5.82 -5.45 13.31
C ILE A 20 5.60 -6.68 12.44
N ARG A 21 4.97 -7.72 12.97
CA ARG A 21 4.66 -8.96 12.25
C ARG A 21 3.16 -9.22 12.25
N LEU A 22 2.63 -9.53 11.08
CA LEU A 22 1.27 -10.08 10.95
C LEU A 22 1.38 -11.60 11.16
N ILE A 23 0.60 -12.13 12.11
CA ILE A 23 0.61 -13.53 12.54
C ILE A 23 -0.78 -14.10 12.30
N GLY A 24 -0.87 -15.14 11.48
CA GLY A 24 -2.13 -15.74 11.04
C GLY A 24 -2.66 -16.85 11.95
N SER A 25 -1.80 -17.47 12.78
CA SER A 25 -2.16 -18.62 13.60
C SER A 25 -1.41 -18.66 14.93
N GLU A 26 -1.89 -19.50 15.86
CA GLU A 26 -1.22 -19.72 17.14
C GLU A 26 0.12 -20.44 16.94
N GLU A 27 0.20 -21.38 16.01
CA GLU A 27 1.42 -22.11 15.66
C GLU A 27 2.49 -21.14 15.15
N ALA A 28 2.12 -20.22 14.27
CA ALA A 28 3.02 -19.19 13.76
C ALA A 28 3.47 -18.21 14.86
N LEU A 29 2.57 -17.89 15.80
CA LEU A 29 2.92 -17.06 16.96
C LEU A 29 3.96 -17.75 17.84
N ARG A 30 3.75 -19.03 18.16
CA ARG A 30 4.68 -19.84 18.96
C ARG A 30 6.03 -20.00 18.25
N ALA A 31 6.03 -20.28 16.95
CA ALA A 31 7.25 -20.39 16.15
C ALA A 31 8.03 -19.08 16.09
N CYS A 32 7.34 -17.94 15.99
CA CYS A 32 7.96 -16.62 15.93
C CYS A 32 8.77 -16.29 17.19
N PHE A 33 8.33 -16.78 18.35
CA PHE A 33 8.96 -16.54 19.65
C PHE A 33 9.71 -17.74 20.25
N SER A 34 9.78 -18.87 19.51
CA SER A 34 10.62 -19.99 19.91
C SER A 34 12.11 -19.55 19.87
N GLY A 35 12.71 -19.39 21.03
CA GLY A 35 14.10 -18.94 21.18
C GLY A 35 14.27 -17.44 21.52
N CYS A 36 13.20 -16.67 21.66
CA CYS A 36 13.25 -15.31 22.19
C CYS A 36 12.97 -15.34 23.69
N GLU A 37 13.89 -14.84 24.53
CA GLU A 37 13.58 -14.53 25.92
C GLU A 37 12.68 -13.29 25.97
N ILE A 38 11.40 -13.50 26.26
CA ILE A 38 10.47 -12.41 26.55
C ILE A 38 10.76 -11.94 27.96
N THR A 39 11.51 -10.86 28.10
CA THR A 39 11.80 -10.25 29.40
C THR A 39 10.80 -9.13 29.69
N GLY A 40 10.54 -8.85 30.95
CA GLY A 40 9.70 -7.72 31.35
C GLY A 40 10.25 -6.34 30.91
N ALA A 41 11.50 -6.29 30.46
CA ALA A 41 12.13 -5.08 29.91
C ALA A 41 11.79 -4.82 28.43
N ALA A 42 11.24 -5.81 27.73
CA ALA A 42 10.82 -5.68 26.32
C ALA A 42 9.44 -6.36 26.16
N PRO A 43 8.34 -5.68 26.53
CA PRO A 43 7.01 -6.24 26.40
C PRO A 43 6.64 -6.40 24.91
N LEU A 44 5.84 -7.44 24.63
CA LEU A 44 5.23 -7.62 23.33
C LEU A 44 3.85 -6.98 23.31
N LEU A 45 3.62 -6.11 22.35
CA LEU A 45 2.29 -5.58 22.08
C LEU A 45 1.62 -6.49 21.05
N ILE A 46 0.46 -7.04 21.42
CA ILE A 46 -0.38 -7.83 20.51
C ILE A 46 -1.65 -7.03 20.25
N GLU A 47 -1.89 -6.73 18.98
CA GLU A 47 -3.01 -5.91 18.53
C GLU A 47 -3.90 -6.74 17.60
N LYS A 48 -5.21 -6.50 17.64
CA LYS A 48 -6.13 -7.08 16.67
C LYS A 48 -5.80 -6.55 15.29
N TYR A 49 -5.59 -7.45 14.32
CA TYR A 49 -5.54 -7.06 12.92
C TYR A 49 -6.94 -6.66 12.43
N ILE A 50 -7.07 -5.47 11.91
CA ILE A 50 -8.30 -4.95 11.33
C ILE A 50 -8.07 -4.86 9.82
N GLU A 51 -8.82 -5.67 9.08
CA GLU A 51 -8.83 -5.57 7.63
C GLU A 51 -9.71 -4.40 7.20
N GLY A 52 -9.17 -3.51 6.39
CA GLY A 52 -9.89 -2.33 5.94
C GLY A 52 -9.02 -1.45 5.04
N ARG A 53 -9.55 -0.29 4.72
CA ARG A 53 -8.86 0.75 3.96
C ARG A 53 -8.14 1.66 4.91
N GLU A 54 -6.88 1.90 4.63
CA GLU A 54 -6.10 2.85 5.39
C GLU A 54 -6.31 4.26 4.85
N LEU A 55 -6.46 5.21 5.78
CA LEU A 55 -6.52 6.63 5.48
C LEU A 55 -5.52 7.39 6.34
N GLU A 56 -5.00 8.44 5.75
CA GLU A 56 -4.04 9.32 6.40
C GLU A 56 -4.55 10.75 6.35
N VAL A 57 -4.49 11.41 7.52
CA VAL A 57 -4.83 12.82 7.67
C VAL A 57 -3.64 13.54 8.25
N ASN A 58 -3.15 14.55 7.54
CA ASN A 58 -2.19 15.51 8.08
C ASN A 58 -2.95 16.80 8.39
N ALA A 59 -2.88 17.24 9.62
CA ALA A 59 -3.58 18.42 10.11
C ALA A 59 -2.63 19.43 10.74
N VAL A 60 -3.06 20.67 10.82
CA VAL A 60 -2.40 21.73 11.57
C VAL A 60 -3.31 22.15 12.73
N CYS A 61 -2.74 22.28 13.91
CA CYS A 61 -3.41 22.79 15.12
C CYS A 61 -2.65 24.01 15.66
N ASP A 62 -3.37 25.04 16.10
CA ASP A 62 -2.79 26.22 16.77
C ASP A 62 -2.96 26.17 18.30
N GLY A 63 -3.41 25.02 18.82
CA GLY A 63 -3.75 24.83 20.24
C GLY A 63 -5.24 25.05 20.55
N VAL A 64 -6.00 25.64 19.64
CA VAL A 64 -7.44 25.92 19.78
C VAL A 64 -8.23 25.38 18.59
N ASP A 65 -7.89 25.86 17.40
CA ASP A 65 -8.51 25.46 16.15
C ASP A 65 -7.65 24.42 15.39
N VAL A 66 -8.31 23.59 14.57
CA VAL A 66 -7.67 22.58 13.74
C VAL A 66 -8.04 22.81 12.28
N PHE A 67 -7.05 22.64 11.41
CA PHE A 67 -7.21 22.71 9.96
C PHE A 67 -6.76 21.41 9.31
N ILE A 68 -7.60 20.81 8.50
CA ILE A 68 -7.36 19.57 7.75
C ILE A 68 -7.50 19.90 6.27
N PRO A 69 -6.40 20.10 5.52
CA PRO A 69 -6.46 20.51 4.12
C PRO A 69 -6.97 19.43 3.18
N GLY A 70 -6.87 18.17 3.58
CA GLY A 70 -7.32 17.03 2.79
C GLY A 70 -7.12 15.71 3.51
N MET A 71 -7.81 14.68 3.01
CA MET A 71 -7.76 13.30 3.48
C MET A 71 -7.26 12.42 2.35
N MET A 72 -6.24 11.61 2.61
CA MET A 72 -5.67 10.70 1.64
C MET A 72 -6.07 9.26 1.97
N GLU A 73 -6.46 8.51 0.96
CA GLU A 73 -6.76 7.08 1.02
C GLU A 73 -5.62 6.27 0.43
N HIS A 74 -5.27 5.15 1.04
CA HIS A 74 -4.30 4.20 0.50
C HIS A 74 -4.99 3.14 -0.37
N VAL A 75 -4.34 2.75 -1.44
CA VAL A 75 -4.83 1.70 -2.35
C VAL A 75 -4.67 0.33 -1.71
N GLU A 76 -3.49 0.06 -1.17
CA GLU A 76 -3.19 -1.21 -0.55
C GLU A 76 -3.91 -1.32 0.80
N ARG A 77 -4.43 -2.52 1.07
CA ARG A 77 -5.06 -2.85 2.35
C ARG A 77 -4.06 -2.85 3.50
N THR A 78 -4.56 -2.90 4.72
CA THR A 78 -3.78 -2.89 5.97
C THR A 78 -2.63 -3.89 5.98
N GLY A 79 -1.52 -3.50 6.62
CA GLY A 79 -0.32 -4.32 6.77
C GLY A 79 0.85 -3.93 5.87
N ILE A 80 0.68 -2.90 5.03
CA ILE A 80 1.74 -2.30 4.21
C ILE A 80 2.06 -0.92 4.78
N HIS A 81 3.36 -0.59 4.84
CA HIS A 81 3.78 0.72 5.33
C HIS A 81 3.23 1.85 4.45
N SER A 82 2.66 2.89 5.06
CA SER A 82 2.01 4.01 4.34
C SER A 82 2.93 4.72 3.33
N GLY A 83 4.25 4.74 3.58
CA GLY A 83 5.24 5.25 2.63
C GLY A 83 5.31 4.44 1.33
N ASP A 84 5.07 3.14 1.41
CA ASP A 84 5.14 2.19 0.29
C ASP A 84 3.80 1.98 -0.41
N SER A 85 2.72 2.56 0.12
CA SER A 85 1.38 2.49 -0.45
C SER A 85 1.14 3.59 -1.48
N ILE A 86 0.34 3.29 -2.49
CA ILE A 86 -0.21 4.30 -3.39
C ILE A 86 -1.26 5.10 -2.62
N GLY A 87 -1.14 6.42 -2.61
CA GLY A 87 -2.08 7.32 -1.95
C GLY A 87 -2.92 8.10 -2.95
N ILE A 88 -4.21 8.23 -2.69
CA ILE A 88 -5.16 8.96 -3.54
C ILE A 88 -5.78 10.12 -2.75
N TYR A 89 -5.75 11.31 -3.31
CA TYR A 89 -6.47 12.48 -2.85
C TYR A 89 -7.33 13.06 -3.99
N PRO A 90 -8.59 13.46 -3.73
CA PRO A 90 -9.41 13.16 -2.54
C PRO A 90 -9.66 11.65 -2.35
N ALA A 91 -9.99 11.24 -1.13
CA ALA A 91 -10.38 9.87 -0.82
C ALA A 91 -11.68 9.51 -1.58
N VAL A 92 -11.67 8.38 -2.30
CA VAL A 92 -12.72 8.02 -3.26
C VAL A 92 -13.70 6.96 -2.76
N SER A 93 -13.28 6.14 -1.81
CA SER A 93 -14.04 4.95 -1.40
C SER A 93 -14.64 5.07 0.01
N VAL A 94 -14.52 6.22 0.64
CA VAL A 94 -14.97 6.48 2.01
C VAL A 94 -16.30 7.22 1.97
N THR A 95 -17.27 6.76 2.74
CA THR A 95 -18.58 7.39 2.85
C THR A 95 -18.48 8.75 3.56
N ASP A 96 -19.44 9.64 3.30
CA ASP A 96 -19.50 10.93 3.98
C ASP A 96 -19.64 10.78 5.50
N ALA A 97 -20.30 9.72 5.96
CA ALA A 97 -20.43 9.40 7.38
C ALA A 97 -19.08 9.04 8.01
N ALA A 98 -18.27 8.22 7.34
CA ALA A 98 -16.91 7.89 7.79
C ALA A 98 -16.00 9.11 7.72
N LYS A 99 -16.04 9.91 6.63
CA LYS A 99 -15.32 11.18 6.54
C LYS A 99 -15.64 12.09 7.73
N GLY A 100 -16.93 12.26 8.06
CA GLY A 100 -17.36 13.06 9.21
C GLY A 100 -16.77 12.57 10.53
N ARG A 101 -16.73 11.24 10.75
CA ARG A 101 -16.11 10.64 11.96
C ARG A 101 -14.60 10.90 12.00
N ILE A 102 -13.90 10.70 10.88
CA ILE A 102 -12.45 10.94 10.76
C ILE A 102 -12.12 12.39 11.10
N LEU A 103 -12.85 13.36 10.55
CA LEU A 103 -12.66 14.78 10.83
C LEU A 103 -12.89 15.10 12.32
N ALA A 104 -13.95 14.55 12.90
CA ALA A 104 -14.26 14.73 14.32
C ALA A 104 -13.17 14.12 15.24
N TYR A 105 -12.69 12.91 14.91
CA TYR A 105 -11.62 12.25 15.67
C TYR A 105 -10.29 13.02 15.54
N THR A 106 -9.93 13.44 14.34
CA THR A 106 -8.72 14.24 14.10
C THR A 106 -8.73 15.50 14.95
N LYS A 107 -9.86 16.25 14.94
CA LYS A 107 -10.01 17.45 15.76
C LYS A 107 -9.87 17.17 17.25
N LYS A 108 -10.53 16.14 17.77
CA LYS A 108 -10.45 15.76 19.20
C LYS A 108 -9.03 15.36 19.61
N LEU A 109 -8.34 14.61 18.75
CA LEU A 109 -6.99 14.12 19.03
C LEU A 109 -5.98 15.26 19.05
N GLY A 110 -6.04 16.23 18.14
CA GLY A 110 -5.17 17.41 18.15
C GLY A 110 -5.30 18.19 19.46
N ALA A 111 -6.52 18.42 19.92
CA ALA A 111 -6.79 19.11 21.18
C ALA A 111 -6.33 18.29 22.40
N ALA A 112 -6.62 16.96 22.42
CA ALA A 112 -6.29 16.11 23.56
C ALA A 112 -4.78 15.90 23.75
N VAL A 113 -4.02 15.85 22.67
CA VAL A 113 -2.55 15.73 22.69
C VAL A 113 -1.87 17.08 22.92
N GLY A 114 -2.60 18.18 22.76
CA GLY A 114 -2.06 19.54 22.94
C GLY A 114 -1.07 19.93 21.83
N VAL A 115 -1.31 19.49 20.61
CA VAL A 115 -0.41 19.77 19.48
C VAL A 115 -0.51 21.22 19.08
N VAL A 116 0.65 21.87 18.87
CA VAL A 116 0.77 23.13 18.15
C VAL A 116 1.68 22.90 16.95
N GLY A 117 1.15 23.07 15.74
CA GLY A 117 1.83 22.76 14.48
C GLY A 117 1.22 21.55 13.78
N LEU A 118 2.04 20.85 12.99
CA LEU A 118 1.64 19.66 12.22
C LEU A 118 1.49 18.41 13.08
N TYR A 119 0.46 17.64 12.80
CA TYR A 119 0.32 16.28 13.30
C TYR A 119 -0.34 15.38 12.26
N ASN A 120 -0.08 14.09 12.38
CA ASN A 120 -0.58 13.05 11.49
C ASN A 120 -1.46 12.08 12.27
N VAL A 121 -2.58 11.69 11.68
CA VAL A 121 -3.47 10.65 12.22
C VAL A 121 -3.70 9.61 11.15
N GLN A 122 -3.54 8.35 11.53
CA GLN A 122 -3.80 7.19 10.69
C GLN A 122 -5.08 6.50 11.12
N PHE A 123 -5.88 6.09 10.14
CA PHE A 123 -7.16 5.46 10.34
C PHE A 123 -7.28 4.18 9.51
N ILE A 124 -8.10 3.25 9.99
CA ILE A 124 -8.63 2.15 9.19
C ILE A 124 -10.15 2.29 9.17
N VAL A 125 -10.74 2.12 7.99
CA VAL A 125 -12.19 2.01 7.81
C VAL A 125 -12.49 0.59 7.34
N ASP A 126 -13.22 -0.17 8.16
CA ASP A 126 -13.57 -1.54 7.86
C ASP A 126 -14.78 -1.64 6.88
N LYS A 127 -15.11 -2.86 6.47
CA LYS A 127 -16.23 -3.13 5.56
C LYS A 127 -17.60 -2.71 6.09
N ASN A 128 -17.75 -2.47 7.41
CA ASN A 128 -18.96 -2.01 8.05
C ASN A 128 -18.95 -0.48 8.24
N ASP A 129 -18.01 0.21 7.62
CA ASP A 129 -17.83 1.66 7.74
C ASP A 129 -17.40 2.12 9.15
N THR A 130 -16.90 1.19 9.98
CA THR A 130 -16.37 1.52 11.32
C THR A 130 -15.00 2.15 11.17
N VAL A 131 -14.79 3.30 11.83
CA VAL A 131 -13.54 4.06 11.80
C VAL A 131 -12.72 3.75 13.05
N TYR A 132 -11.51 3.26 12.83
CA TYR A 132 -10.52 2.99 13.88
C TYR A 132 -9.36 3.96 13.74
N VAL A 133 -8.88 4.50 14.87
CA VAL A 133 -7.62 5.26 14.94
C VAL A 133 -6.49 4.26 15.20
N THR A 134 -5.52 4.21 14.31
CA THR A 134 -4.38 3.28 14.43
C THR A 134 -3.11 3.95 14.94
N GLY A 135 -3.01 5.26 14.74
CA GLY A 135 -1.86 6.01 15.22
C GLY A 135 -2.05 7.52 15.18
N VAL A 136 -1.39 8.21 16.12
CA VAL A 136 -1.29 9.67 16.15
C VAL A 136 0.18 10.02 16.32
N ALA A 137 0.70 10.84 15.41
CA ALA A 137 2.06 11.33 15.47
C ALA A 137 2.05 12.87 15.57
N PRO A 138 2.47 13.46 16.70
CA PRO A 138 2.51 14.92 16.88
C PRO A 138 3.71 15.55 16.14
N ARG A 139 3.81 15.27 14.86
CA ARG A 139 4.85 15.75 13.96
C ARG A 139 4.35 15.74 12.52
N ALA A 140 5.08 16.41 11.62
CA ALA A 140 4.85 16.34 10.20
C ALA A 140 4.89 14.87 9.70
N GLY A 141 3.85 14.47 8.95
CA GLY A 141 3.88 13.26 8.16
C GLY A 141 4.71 13.45 6.88
N ARG A 142 5.17 12.35 6.28
CA ARG A 142 5.93 12.38 5.01
C ARG A 142 5.11 12.92 3.85
N THR A 143 3.81 12.66 3.85
CA THR A 143 2.84 13.05 2.84
C THR A 143 2.44 14.53 2.90
N VAL A 144 2.96 15.31 3.87
CA VAL A 144 2.70 16.75 3.96
C VAL A 144 3.08 17.50 2.67
N PRO A 145 4.27 17.31 2.05
CA PRO A 145 4.61 17.97 0.79
C PRO A 145 3.66 17.59 -0.35
N PHE A 146 3.26 16.30 -0.44
CA PHE A 146 2.28 15.84 -1.40
C PHE A 146 0.92 16.54 -1.21
N LEU A 147 0.37 16.51 0.01
CA LEU A 147 -0.92 17.15 0.31
C LEU A 147 -0.88 18.68 0.11
N ALA A 148 0.20 19.34 0.51
CA ALA A 148 0.37 20.77 0.27
C ALA A 148 0.29 21.09 -1.23
N ARG A 149 0.93 20.28 -2.08
CA ARG A 149 0.87 20.43 -3.53
C ARG A 149 -0.51 20.12 -4.10
N ALA A 150 -1.12 19.03 -3.65
CA ALA A 150 -2.43 18.57 -4.12
C ALA A 150 -3.56 19.53 -3.74
N THR A 151 -3.55 20.04 -2.52
CA THR A 151 -4.60 20.93 -2.00
C THR A 151 -4.34 22.39 -2.32
N GLY A 152 -3.07 22.78 -2.50
CA GLY A 152 -2.63 24.16 -2.69
C GLY A 152 -2.45 24.93 -1.37
N TRP A 153 -2.59 24.28 -0.21
CA TRP A 153 -2.38 24.91 1.08
C TRP A 153 -0.91 24.78 1.51
N PRO A 154 -0.21 25.87 1.87
CA PRO A 154 1.19 25.83 2.31
C PRO A 154 1.29 25.33 3.76
N MET A 155 1.07 24.03 3.95
CA MET A 155 0.92 23.43 5.28
C MET A 155 2.09 23.69 6.23
N ALA A 156 3.31 23.70 5.70
CA ALA A 156 4.51 23.96 6.51
C ALA A 156 4.54 25.40 7.02
N ASP A 157 4.18 26.37 6.18
CA ASP A 157 4.16 27.77 6.55
C ASP A 157 3.04 28.07 7.59
N ILE A 158 1.86 27.45 7.37
CA ILE A 158 0.73 27.54 8.31
C ILE A 158 1.11 26.96 9.67
N ALA A 159 1.77 25.80 9.68
CA ALA A 159 2.21 25.18 10.93
C ALA A 159 3.30 26.00 11.63
N ALA A 160 4.27 26.51 10.89
CA ALA A 160 5.32 27.41 11.43
C ALA A 160 4.69 28.65 12.04
N GLY A 161 3.71 29.25 11.37
CA GLY A 161 2.93 30.37 11.89
C GLY A 161 2.26 30.04 13.23
N ALA A 162 1.59 28.88 13.31
CA ALA A 162 0.96 28.42 14.55
C ALA A 162 1.98 28.21 15.68
N MET A 163 3.12 27.58 15.38
CA MET A 163 4.21 27.37 16.36
C MET A 163 4.83 28.70 16.85
N LEU A 164 4.76 29.75 16.05
CA LEU A 164 5.19 31.11 16.41
C LEU A 164 4.07 31.93 17.09
N GLY A 165 2.95 31.31 17.45
CA GLY A 165 1.86 31.95 18.21
C GLY A 165 0.80 32.63 17.33
N ARG A 166 0.84 32.49 16.01
CA ARG A 166 -0.20 33.00 15.11
C ARG A 166 -1.34 32.00 14.99
N SER A 167 -2.54 32.39 15.41
CA SER A 167 -3.72 31.52 15.27
C SER A 167 -4.03 31.20 13.80
N LEU A 168 -4.74 30.10 13.56
CA LEU A 168 -5.22 29.76 12.20
C LEU A 168 -6.10 30.86 11.63
N ARG A 169 -6.90 31.53 12.47
CA ARG A 169 -7.77 32.64 12.06
C ARG A 169 -6.97 33.87 11.61
N GLU A 170 -5.90 34.22 12.30
CA GLU A 170 -4.98 35.31 11.88
C GLU A 170 -4.25 34.96 10.57
N GLN A 171 -4.14 33.68 10.23
CA GLN A 171 -3.60 33.19 8.97
C GLN A 171 -4.67 33.05 7.87
N GLY A 172 -5.93 33.50 8.12
CA GLY A 172 -7.02 33.48 7.16
C GLY A 172 -7.72 32.12 7.02
N ILE A 173 -7.54 31.21 7.98
CA ILE A 173 -8.12 29.86 7.98
C ILE A 173 -9.29 29.81 8.97
N PHE A 174 -10.50 29.66 8.45
CA PHE A 174 -11.75 29.68 9.21
C PHE A 174 -12.55 28.38 9.15
N THR A 175 -12.05 27.38 8.41
CA THR A 175 -12.74 26.11 8.23
C THR A 175 -11.90 24.95 8.73
N LEU A 176 -12.56 23.90 9.27
CA LEU A 176 -11.90 22.67 9.65
C LEU A 176 -11.43 21.91 8.41
N TYR A 177 -12.27 21.83 7.37
CA TYR A 177 -12.04 21.06 6.15
C TYR A 177 -12.54 21.87 4.94
N PRO A 178 -11.66 22.27 4.03
CA PRO A 178 -12.05 23.03 2.85
C PRO A 178 -12.72 22.11 1.80
N GLU A 179 -13.33 22.73 0.78
CA GLU A 179 -13.86 21.99 -0.37
C GLU A 179 -12.74 21.21 -1.09
N GLU A 180 -12.99 19.95 -1.36
CA GLU A 180 -12.03 19.07 -2.04
C GLU A 180 -11.83 19.50 -3.51
N ARG A 181 -10.63 19.26 -4.02
CA ARG A 181 -10.32 19.57 -5.43
C ARG A 181 -11.11 18.67 -6.37
N LYS A 182 -11.48 19.18 -7.54
CA LYS A 182 -12.18 18.46 -8.62
C LYS A 182 -11.23 17.60 -9.49
N LYS A 183 -10.00 17.41 -9.05
CA LYS A 183 -9.00 16.55 -9.69
C LYS A 183 -8.51 15.54 -8.70
N TYR A 184 -8.12 14.38 -9.22
CA TYR A 184 -7.42 13.37 -8.45
C TYR A 184 -5.91 13.65 -8.46
N TYR A 185 -5.31 13.48 -7.32
CA TYR A 185 -3.88 13.52 -7.11
C TYR A 185 -3.47 12.18 -6.54
N VAL A 186 -2.46 11.57 -7.13
CA VAL A 186 -1.98 10.23 -6.74
C VAL A 186 -0.53 10.33 -6.35
N LYS A 187 -0.21 9.82 -5.17
CA LYS A 187 1.14 9.55 -4.70
C LYS A 187 1.49 8.12 -5.06
N ALA A 188 2.57 7.88 -5.79
CA ALA A 188 3.14 6.55 -6.00
C ALA A 188 4.51 6.46 -5.35
N PRO A 189 4.84 5.37 -4.62
CA PRO A 189 6.16 5.18 -4.04
C PRO A 189 7.18 4.91 -5.15
N ALA A 190 8.38 5.48 -5.00
CA ALA A 190 9.51 5.17 -5.85
C ALA A 190 10.50 4.28 -5.09
N PHE A 191 10.90 3.16 -5.69
CA PHE A 191 11.81 2.19 -5.10
C PHE A 191 13.15 2.19 -5.85
N SER A 192 14.24 2.08 -5.11
CA SER A 192 15.61 2.01 -5.66
C SER A 192 16.19 0.60 -5.57
N PHE A 193 15.36 -0.43 -5.76
CA PHE A 193 15.80 -1.83 -5.61
C PHE A 193 16.94 -2.21 -6.56
N SER A 194 16.98 -1.66 -7.77
CA SER A 194 18.07 -1.88 -8.71
C SER A 194 19.44 -1.37 -8.21
N SER A 195 19.42 -0.39 -7.28
CA SER A 195 20.62 0.16 -6.64
C SER A 195 20.91 -0.44 -5.27
N LEU A 196 20.06 -1.36 -4.78
CA LEU A 196 20.15 -2.01 -3.47
C LEU A 196 20.19 -3.54 -3.63
N PRO A 197 21.33 -4.12 -4.06
CA PRO A 197 21.45 -5.56 -4.28
C PRO A 197 21.05 -6.35 -3.03
N GLY A 198 20.29 -7.41 -3.23
CA GLY A 198 19.83 -8.28 -2.14
C GLY A 198 18.59 -7.81 -1.40
N ALA A 199 18.06 -6.62 -1.68
CA ALA A 199 16.80 -6.16 -1.07
C ALA A 199 15.60 -6.98 -1.56
N ASP A 200 14.68 -7.33 -0.65
CA ASP A 200 13.42 -7.98 -1.01
C ASP A 200 12.35 -6.93 -1.34
N ALA A 201 11.81 -6.99 -2.56
CA ALA A 201 10.75 -6.10 -3.02
C ALA A 201 9.36 -6.39 -2.41
N CYS A 202 9.24 -7.36 -1.49
CA CYS A 202 7.98 -7.65 -0.82
C CYS A 202 7.54 -6.48 0.05
N LEU A 203 6.36 -5.90 -0.22
CA LEU A 203 5.76 -4.87 0.62
C LEU A 203 5.42 -5.45 1.99
N SER A 204 5.66 -4.66 3.04
CA SER A 204 5.48 -5.08 4.43
C SER A 204 5.20 -3.87 5.32
N THR A 205 5.18 -4.07 6.63
CA THR A 205 5.08 -3.00 7.63
C THR A 205 6.34 -2.14 7.71
N GLU A 206 7.46 -2.56 7.09
CA GLU A 206 8.70 -1.79 7.00
C GLU A 206 8.75 -1.00 5.69
N MET A 207 9.14 0.27 5.77
CA MET A 207 9.29 1.12 4.61
C MET A 207 10.51 0.79 3.77
N LYS A 208 10.31 0.66 2.45
CA LYS A 208 11.34 0.36 1.46
C LYS A 208 11.48 1.41 0.36
N SER A 209 10.46 2.26 0.20
CA SER A 209 10.50 3.36 -0.77
C SER A 209 11.55 4.40 -0.41
N THR A 210 12.22 4.94 -1.43
CA THR A 210 13.26 5.97 -1.30
C THR A 210 12.79 7.33 -1.76
N GLY A 211 11.62 7.40 -2.40
CA GLY A 211 11.01 8.63 -2.90
C GLY A 211 9.54 8.47 -3.17
N GLU A 212 8.93 9.56 -3.62
CA GLU A 212 7.51 9.63 -3.98
C GLU A 212 7.35 10.39 -5.30
N ALA A 213 6.45 9.89 -6.15
CA ALA A 213 6.03 10.56 -7.38
C ALA A 213 4.59 11.05 -7.26
N LEU A 214 4.26 12.14 -7.96
CA LEU A 214 2.93 12.71 -7.99
C LEU A 214 2.36 12.67 -9.41
N GLY A 215 1.19 12.05 -9.56
CA GLY A 215 0.36 12.14 -10.76
C GLY A 215 -0.91 12.92 -10.49
N CYS A 216 -1.40 13.71 -11.45
CA CYS A 216 -2.68 14.38 -11.30
C CYS A 216 -3.47 14.42 -12.61
N ASP A 217 -4.78 14.20 -12.52
CA ASP A 217 -5.71 14.29 -13.65
C ASP A 217 -7.16 14.47 -13.15
N ARG A 218 -8.08 14.78 -14.06
CA ARG A 218 -9.53 14.76 -13.79
C ARG A 218 -10.10 13.34 -13.69
N ARG A 219 -9.45 12.35 -14.31
CA ARG A 219 -9.80 10.93 -14.25
C ARG A 219 -8.79 10.23 -13.36
N LEU A 220 -9.28 9.42 -12.42
CA LEU A 220 -8.43 8.72 -11.45
C LEU A 220 -7.43 7.79 -12.14
N THR A 221 -7.86 7.00 -13.12
CA THR A 221 -7.02 6.07 -13.89
C THR A 221 -5.85 6.78 -14.58
N ARG A 222 -6.06 7.99 -15.11
CA ARG A 222 -5.01 8.80 -15.72
C ARG A 222 -4.05 9.40 -14.69
N ALA A 223 -4.57 9.78 -13.51
CA ALA A 223 -3.72 10.25 -12.42
C ALA A 223 -2.83 9.11 -11.91
N LEU A 224 -3.39 7.90 -11.77
CA LEU A 224 -2.67 6.66 -11.44
C LEU A 224 -1.58 6.35 -12.47
N TYR A 225 -1.92 6.32 -13.76
CA TYR A 225 -0.94 6.12 -14.84
C TYR A 225 0.24 7.09 -14.73
N LYS A 226 -0.04 8.40 -14.58
CA LYS A 226 1.01 9.43 -14.46
C LYS A 226 1.88 9.22 -13.22
N ALA A 227 1.29 8.85 -12.08
CA ALA A 227 2.03 8.61 -10.85
C ALA A 227 2.92 7.37 -10.97
N LEU A 228 2.39 6.26 -11.51
CA LEU A 228 3.13 5.02 -11.73
C LEU A 228 4.31 5.25 -12.68
N GLN A 229 4.10 5.91 -13.81
CA GLN A 229 5.17 6.25 -14.73
C GLN A 229 6.25 7.14 -14.09
N ALA A 230 5.82 8.16 -13.34
CA ALA A 230 6.75 9.08 -12.67
C ALA A 230 7.52 8.41 -11.52
N SER A 231 6.99 7.33 -10.92
CA SER A 231 7.69 6.54 -9.91
C SER A 231 8.72 5.56 -10.47
N GLY A 232 8.83 5.47 -11.81
CA GLY A 232 9.75 4.57 -12.49
C GLY A 232 9.15 3.24 -12.94
N LEU A 233 7.84 3.03 -12.73
CA LEU A 233 7.16 1.84 -13.23
C LEU A 233 6.81 2.02 -14.70
N HIS A 234 7.42 1.23 -15.58
CA HIS A 234 7.09 1.23 -17.00
C HIS A 234 5.80 0.46 -17.25
N VAL A 235 4.69 1.19 -17.46
CA VAL A 235 3.40 0.58 -17.77
C VAL A 235 3.37 0.15 -19.24
N GLN A 236 3.27 -1.16 -19.48
CA GLN A 236 3.20 -1.79 -20.81
C GLN A 236 1.89 -2.58 -20.92
N ASN A 237 1.19 -2.47 -22.05
CA ASN A 237 -0.07 -3.16 -22.29
C ASN A 237 0.07 -4.47 -23.07
N TYR A 238 1.26 -5.05 -23.09
CA TYR A 238 1.58 -6.33 -23.71
C TYR A 238 2.73 -7.04 -22.99
N GLY A 239 2.93 -8.30 -23.28
CA GLY A 239 4.06 -9.08 -22.78
C GLY A 239 3.66 -10.32 -22.00
N THR A 240 4.47 -10.70 -21.02
CA THR A 240 4.27 -11.90 -20.18
C THR A 240 4.11 -11.50 -18.72
N VAL A 241 3.08 -12.02 -18.08
CA VAL A 241 2.87 -11.94 -16.63
C VAL A 241 3.30 -13.26 -16.02
N PHE A 242 4.29 -13.23 -15.14
CA PHE A 242 4.68 -14.37 -14.31
C PHE A 242 3.95 -14.31 -12.97
N ALA A 243 3.21 -15.37 -12.63
CA ALA A 243 2.42 -15.44 -11.40
C ALA A 243 2.89 -16.58 -10.48
N THR A 244 3.20 -16.24 -9.25
CA THR A 244 3.39 -17.19 -8.14
C THR A 244 2.60 -16.68 -6.94
N VAL A 245 1.48 -17.33 -6.66
CA VAL A 245 0.45 -16.83 -5.77
C VAL A 245 0.27 -17.79 -4.60
N ALA A 246 0.23 -17.24 -3.38
CA ALA A 246 -0.07 -17.99 -2.17
C ALA A 246 -1.48 -18.62 -2.25
N ASP A 247 -1.66 -19.78 -1.66
CA ASP A 247 -2.93 -20.53 -1.78
C ASP A 247 -4.15 -19.73 -1.30
N ALA A 248 -3.98 -18.95 -0.23
CA ALA A 248 -5.03 -18.08 0.31
C ALA A 248 -5.49 -16.99 -0.68
N ASP A 249 -4.57 -16.51 -1.53
CA ASP A 249 -4.81 -15.40 -2.46
C ASP A 249 -5.31 -15.87 -3.83
N LYS A 250 -5.27 -17.16 -4.13
CA LYS A 250 -5.57 -17.71 -5.47
C LYS A 250 -6.96 -17.31 -5.99
N THR A 251 -7.96 -17.32 -5.12
CA THR A 251 -9.34 -16.98 -5.52
C THR A 251 -9.46 -15.53 -5.96
N GLU A 252 -8.84 -14.60 -5.22
CA GLU A 252 -8.81 -13.18 -5.59
C GLU A 252 -7.95 -12.94 -6.83
N ALA A 253 -6.75 -13.54 -6.87
CA ALA A 253 -5.82 -13.42 -7.98
C ALA A 253 -6.38 -13.95 -9.30
N LEU A 254 -7.27 -14.96 -9.26
CA LEU A 254 -7.88 -15.51 -10.47
C LEU A 254 -8.57 -14.45 -11.33
N SER A 255 -9.36 -13.59 -10.70
CA SER A 255 -10.09 -12.53 -11.41
C SER A 255 -9.13 -11.52 -12.04
N LEU A 256 -8.03 -11.18 -11.37
CA LEU A 256 -7.03 -10.24 -11.86
C LEU A 256 -6.17 -10.84 -12.98
N ILE A 257 -5.73 -12.10 -12.83
CA ILE A 257 -4.96 -12.78 -13.87
C ILE A 257 -5.82 -13.02 -15.12
N ARG A 258 -7.13 -13.24 -14.96
CA ARG A 258 -8.07 -13.31 -16.10
C ARG A 258 -8.10 -11.99 -16.87
N ARG A 259 -8.16 -10.85 -16.19
CA ARG A 259 -8.11 -9.53 -16.85
C ARG A 259 -6.82 -9.36 -17.68
N PHE A 260 -5.65 -9.76 -17.15
CA PHE A 260 -4.41 -9.77 -17.95
C PHE A 260 -4.53 -10.68 -19.18
N TYR A 261 -5.08 -11.89 -19.00
CA TYR A 261 -5.26 -12.85 -20.10
C TYR A 261 -6.19 -12.29 -21.19
N ASP A 262 -7.28 -11.65 -20.79
CA ASP A 262 -8.25 -11.04 -21.70
C ASP A 262 -7.68 -9.80 -22.42
N LEU A 263 -6.76 -9.09 -21.79
CA LEU A 263 -5.96 -8.01 -22.41
C LEU A 263 -4.88 -8.53 -23.37
N GLY A 264 -4.71 -9.85 -23.51
CA GLY A 264 -3.78 -10.48 -24.45
C GLY A 264 -2.38 -10.75 -23.91
N PHE A 265 -2.16 -10.64 -22.60
CA PHE A 265 -0.89 -11.03 -22.00
C PHE A 265 -0.70 -12.55 -22.02
N ASN A 266 0.54 -12.99 -22.22
CA ASN A 266 0.93 -14.36 -21.94
C ASN A 266 0.97 -14.57 -20.43
N ILE A 267 0.42 -15.71 -19.98
CA ILE A 267 0.44 -16.06 -18.56
C ILE A 267 1.42 -17.21 -18.33
N GLU A 268 2.37 -16.99 -17.45
CA GLU A 268 3.33 -17.96 -16.98
C GLU A 268 3.24 -18.08 -15.45
N ALA A 269 3.34 -19.29 -14.90
CA ALA A 269 3.19 -19.49 -13.47
C ALA A 269 3.91 -20.73 -12.96
N THR A 270 4.22 -20.73 -11.64
CA THR A 270 4.71 -21.93 -10.93
C THR A 270 3.65 -23.06 -10.96
N CYS A 271 4.09 -24.31 -10.86
CA CYS A 271 3.27 -25.50 -11.02
C CYS A 271 1.91 -25.43 -10.29
N GLY A 272 1.89 -25.06 -9.02
CA GLY A 272 0.65 -24.99 -8.21
C GLY A 272 -0.30 -23.88 -8.65
N THR A 273 0.23 -22.71 -9.01
CA THR A 273 -0.55 -21.58 -9.54
C THR A 273 -1.04 -21.91 -10.95
N ALA A 274 -0.19 -22.47 -11.80
CA ALA A 274 -0.55 -22.85 -13.17
C ALA A 274 -1.64 -23.92 -13.23
N ALA A 275 -1.58 -24.94 -12.37
CA ALA A 275 -2.63 -25.95 -12.26
C ALA A 275 -3.99 -25.33 -11.91
N PHE A 276 -4.01 -24.40 -10.94
CA PHE A 276 -5.21 -23.68 -10.54
C PHE A 276 -5.77 -22.81 -11.69
N LEU A 277 -4.91 -22.05 -12.38
CA LEU A 277 -5.31 -21.19 -13.49
C LEU A 277 -5.87 -22.00 -14.68
N LYS A 278 -5.22 -23.11 -15.03
CA LYS A 278 -5.68 -24.03 -16.09
C LYS A 278 -7.05 -24.65 -15.77
N ALA A 279 -7.25 -25.08 -14.52
CA ALA A 279 -8.54 -25.61 -14.06
C ALA A 279 -9.67 -24.59 -14.18
N ASN A 280 -9.34 -23.28 -14.16
CA ASN A 280 -10.27 -22.18 -14.35
C ASN A 280 -10.26 -21.59 -15.79
N GLY A 281 -9.74 -22.32 -16.77
CA GLY A 281 -9.83 -21.95 -18.19
C GLY A 281 -8.85 -20.85 -18.65
N ILE A 282 -7.78 -20.56 -17.88
CA ILE A 282 -6.71 -19.65 -18.29
C ILE A 282 -5.55 -20.47 -18.86
N ARG A 283 -5.24 -20.30 -20.15
CA ARG A 283 -4.06 -20.92 -20.75
C ARG A 283 -2.80 -20.36 -20.09
N THR A 284 -1.99 -21.24 -19.48
CA THR A 284 -0.84 -20.84 -18.70
C THR A 284 0.37 -21.69 -19.07
N HIS A 285 1.51 -21.06 -19.30
CA HIS A 285 2.81 -21.74 -19.36
C HIS A 285 3.26 -22.13 -17.97
N VAL A 286 3.81 -23.32 -17.80
CA VAL A 286 4.25 -23.85 -16.49
C VAL A 286 5.74 -23.67 -16.39
N SER A 287 6.20 -22.91 -15.39
CA SER A 287 7.62 -22.84 -15.01
C SER A 287 7.90 -23.75 -13.83
N ALA A 288 8.98 -24.48 -13.89
CA ALA A 288 9.44 -25.31 -12.79
C ALA A 288 9.89 -24.46 -11.59
N LYS A 289 9.75 -24.98 -10.38
CA LYS A 289 10.19 -24.28 -9.18
C LYS A 289 11.72 -24.20 -9.11
N LEU A 290 12.23 -23.15 -8.50
CA LEU A 290 13.68 -23.02 -8.22
C LEU A 290 14.17 -24.11 -7.27
N SER A 291 13.35 -24.49 -6.31
CA SER A 291 13.62 -25.62 -5.38
C SER A 291 13.79 -26.97 -6.10
N ASP A 292 13.23 -27.14 -7.30
CA ASP A 292 13.37 -28.34 -8.13
C ASP A 292 14.65 -28.29 -9.00
N GLY A 293 15.52 -27.27 -8.79
CA GLY A 293 16.79 -27.10 -9.48
C GLY A 293 16.71 -26.37 -10.83
N SER A 294 15.53 -25.86 -11.21
CA SER A 294 15.37 -25.09 -12.45
C SER A 294 15.70 -23.61 -12.26
N GLY A 295 16.56 -23.05 -13.13
CA GLY A 295 16.83 -21.61 -13.20
C GLY A 295 16.01 -20.86 -14.26
N GLU A 296 15.11 -21.56 -14.97
CA GLU A 296 14.42 -21.06 -16.16
C GLU A 296 13.71 -19.71 -15.93
N ILE A 297 13.00 -19.55 -14.81
CA ILE A 297 12.30 -18.29 -14.51
C ILE A 297 13.25 -17.12 -14.26
N LEU A 298 14.37 -17.35 -13.58
CA LEU A 298 15.37 -16.30 -13.35
C LEU A 298 16.03 -15.87 -14.67
N ASP A 299 16.30 -16.82 -15.56
CA ASP A 299 16.82 -16.54 -16.90
C ASP A 299 15.80 -15.78 -17.74
N SER A 300 14.52 -16.14 -17.68
CA SER A 300 13.43 -15.45 -18.38
C SER A 300 13.28 -14.00 -17.93
N ILE A 301 13.35 -13.76 -16.63
CA ILE A 301 13.33 -12.41 -16.04
C ILE A 301 14.57 -11.62 -16.48
N SER A 302 15.76 -12.19 -16.35
CA SER A 302 17.03 -11.51 -16.66
C SER A 302 17.15 -11.14 -18.14
N ARG A 303 16.51 -11.91 -19.03
CA ARG A 303 16.46 -11.64 -20.48
C ARG A 303 15.36 -10.66 -20.88
N GLY A 304 14.56 -10.17 -19.91
CA GLY A 304 13.47 -9.24 -20.18
C GLY A 304 12.24 -9.85 -20.87
N HIS A 305 12.05 -11.18 -20.79
CA HIS A 305 10.88 -11.84 -21.37
C HIS A 305 9.63 -11.67 -20.48
N VAL A 306 9.81 -11.39 -19.18
CA VAL A 306 8.74 -11.15 -18.23
C VAL A 306 8.53 -9.64 -18.06
N THR A 307 7.29 -9.20 -18.29
CA THR A 307 6.91 -7.78 -18.13
C THR A 307 6.52 -7.47 -16.69
N TYR A 308 5.70 -8.35 -16.09
CA TYR A 308 5.19 -8.19 -14.73
C TYR A 308 5.37 -9.47 -13.93
N VAL A 309 5.78 -9.33 -12.68
CA VAL A 309 5.82 -10.41 -11.71
C VAL A 309 4.76 -10.17 -10.64
N ILE A 310 3.82 -11.10 -10.49
CA ILE A 310 2.87 -11.14 -9.38
C ILE A 310 3.34 -12.22 -8.41
N ASN A 311 3.75 -11.82 -7.21
CA ASN A 311 4.31 -12.73 -6.22
C ASN A 311 3.73 -12.40 -4.84
N THR A 312 2.68 -13.11 -4.43
CA THR A 312 2.09 -12.94 -3.10
C THR A 312 2.71 -13.88 -2.08
N ARG A 313 2.63 -13.49 -0.81
CA ARG A 313 3.21 -14.21 0.32
C ARG A 313 2.19 -14.38 1.43
N THR A 314 2.17 -15.55 2.08
CA THR A 314 1.41 -15.72 3.31
C THR A 314 2.10 -15.01 4.49
N PRO A 315 1.35 -14.48 5.45
CA PRO A 315 1.91 -13.88 6.66
C PRO A 315 2.88 -14.81 7.41
N ASP A 316 2.55 -16.08 7.44
CA ASP A 316 3.26 -17.12 8.18
C ASP A 316 4.43 -17.77 7.39
N SER A 317 4.83 -17.18 6.26
CA SER A 317 5.96 -17.70 5.48
C SER A 317 7.24 -17.70 6.30
N PRO A 318 8.04 -18.79 6.26
CA PRO A 318 9.25 -18.90 7.05
C PRO A 318 10.22 -17.76 6.77
N ALA A 319 10.97 -17.38 7.81
CA ALA A 319 12.09 -16.48 7.66
C ALA A 319 13.22 -17.21 6.89
N GLY A 320 13.82 -16.53 5.92
CA GLY A 320 14.93 -17.07 5.13
C GLY A 320 14.72 -16.93 3.62
N GLU A 321 15.70 -17.39 2.87
CA GLU A 321 15.69 -17.28 1.42
C GLU A 321 14.74 -18.32 0.81
N THR A 322 13.59 -17.87 0.32
CA THR A 322 12.58 -18.67 -0.37
C THR A 322 12.66 -18.46 -1.89
N ASP A 323 12.09 -19.41 -2.66
CA ASP A 323 11.96 -19.26 -4.13
C ASP A 323 11.29 -17.92 -4.49
N GLY A 324 10.23 -17.56 -3.76
CA GLY A 324 9.53 -16.27 -3.98
C GLY A 324 10.44 -15.07 -3.76
N MET A 325 11.28 -15.09 -2.72
CA MET A 325 12.24 -14.00 -2.46
C MET A 325 13.30 -13.91 -3.56
N ARG A 326 13.84 -15.05 -4.03
CA ARG A 326 14.82 -15.09 -5.12
C ARG A 326 14.23 -14.53 -6.43
N ILE A 327 12.97 -14.87 -6.74
CA ILE A 327 12.25 -14.36 -7.92
C ILE A 327 12.06 -12.85 -7.80
N ARG A 328 11.57 -12.33 -6.66
CA ARG A 328 11.35 -10.90 -6.45
C ARG A 328 12.65 -10.12 -6.55
N ARG A 329 13.73 -10.63 -5.95
CA ARG A 329 15.07 -10.02 -6.02
C ARG A 329 15.57 -9.95 -7.46
N CYS A 330 15.54 -11.07 -8.18
CA CYS A 330 15.95 -11.12 -9.58
C CYS A 330 15.14 -10.13 -10.44
N ALA A 331 13.83 -10.07 -10.27
CA ALA A 331 12.98 -9.15 -10.99
C ALA A 331 13.33 -7.68 -10.67
N ALA A 332 13.48 -7.33 -9.41
CA ALA A 332 13.81 -5.99 -8.96
C ALA A 332 15.20 -5.52 -9.44
N GLU A 333 16.21 -6.40 -9.40
CA GLU A 333 17.56 -6.12 -9.89
C GLU A 333 17.62 -5.92 -11.41
N ASN A 334 16.71 -6.57 -12.16
CA ASN A 334 16.63 -6.43 -13.62
C ASN A 334 15.58 -5.39 -14.08
N GLY A 335 15.02 -4.60 -13.16
CA GLY A 335 14.05 -3.55 -13.49
C GLY A 335 12.68 -4.06 -13.92
N THR A 336 12.38 -5.36 -13.72
CA THR A 336 11.05 -5.93 -13.95
C THR A 336 10.13 -5.56 -12.80
N ALA A 337 8.93 -5.07 -13.13
CA ALA A 337 7.96 -4.65 -12.12
C ALA A 337 7.44 -5.83 -11.30
N VAL A 338 7.50 -5.72 -9.97
CA VAL A 338 7.08 -6.74 -9.02
C VAL A 338 5.89 -6.25 -8.20
N PHE A 339 4.84 -7.02 -8.17
CA PHE A 339 3.63 -6.76 -7.39
C PHE A 339 3.45 -7.83 -6.34
N THR A 340 3.47 -7.43 -5.08
CA THR A 340 3.27 -8.31 -3.93
C THR A 340 1.92 -8.07 -3.24
N SER A 341 1.19 -7.03 -3.66
CA SER A 341 -0.19 -6.73 -3.27
C SER A 341 -1.13 -6.87 -4.46
N LEU A 342 -2.22 -7.58 -4.29
CA LEU A 342 -3.26 -7.71 -5.31
C LEU A 342 -4.03 -6.40 -5.53
N ASP A 343 -4.05 -5.50 -4.55
CA ASP A 343 -4.67 -4.18 -4.69
C ASP A 343 -3.89 -3.32 -5.68
N THR A 344 -2.54 -3.36 -5.63
CA THR A 344 -1.68 -2.68 -6.61
C THR A 344 -1.86 -3.27 -8.01
N VAL A 345 -2.01 -4.60 -8.10
CA VAL A 345 -2.30 -5.29 -9.38
C VAL A 345 -3.63 -4.82 -9.97
N ARG A 346 -4.67 -4.66 -9.14
CA ARG A 346 -5.99 -4.15 -9.56
C ARG A 346 -5.88 -2.76 -10.16
N VAL A 347 -5.17 -1.86 -9.49
CA VAL A 347 -4.92 -0.49 -9.98
C VAL A 347 -4.17 -0.47 -11.30
N LEU A 348 -3.14 -1.33 -11.45
CA LEU A 348 -2.43 -1.47 -12.72
C LEU A 348 -3.38 -1.90 -13.84
N LEU A 349 -4.24 -2.89 -13.59
CA LEU A 349 -5.22 -3.37 -14.57
C LEU A 349 -6.22 -2.28 -14.97
N ASP A 350 -6.72 -1.49 -14.02
CA ASP A 350 -7.62 -0.36 -14.31
C ASP A 350 -6.94 0.65 -15.24
N VAL A 351 -5.63 0.88 -15.05
CA VAL A 351 -4.83 1.73 -15.93
C VAL A 351 -4.63 1.10 -17.31
N LEU A 352 -4.32 -0.20 -17.39
CA LEU A 352 -4.10 -0.91 -18.65
C LEU A 352 -5.37 -0.97 -19.50
N GLU A 353 -6.52 -1.19 -18.89
CA GLU A 353 -7.81 -1.21 -19.57
C GLU A 353 -8.18 0.18 -20.12
N GLU A 354 -7.92 1.26 -19.35
CA GLU A 354 -8.11 2.63 -19.86
C GLU A 354 -7.19 2.96 -21.05
N MET A 355 -6.00 2.34 -21.13
CA MET A 355 -5.05 2.54 -22.22
C MET A 355 -5.40 1.72 -23.45
N THR A 356 -6.22 0.68 -23.31
CA THR A 356 -6.58 -0.21 -24.40
C THR A 356 -7.64 0.46 -25.27
N ILE A 357 -7.40 0.52 -26.57
CA ILE A 357 -8.39 1.04 -27.54
C ILE A 357 -9.46 -0.03 -27.71
N CYS A 358 -10.67 0.22 -27.25
CA CYS A 358 -11.84 -0.61 -27.50
C CYS A 358 -12.63 -0.05 -28.68
N ALA A 359 -13.07 -0.94 -29.59
CA ALA A 359 -14.05 -0.59 -30.61
C ALA A 359 -15.45 -0.70 -29.98
N GLU A 360 -16.20 0.40 -29.99
CA GLU A 360 -17.60 0.41 -29.58
C GLU A 360 -18.52 0.40 -30.80
N ALA A 361 -19.69 -0.22 -30.68
CA ALA A 361 -20.69 -0.16 -31.74
C ALA A 361 -21.25 1.28 -31.81
N LEU A 362 -21.49 1.75 -33.02
CA LEU A 362 -22.01 3.11 -33.27
C LEU A 362 -23.39 3.37 -32.64
N ASP A 363 -24.11 2.31 -32.29
CA ASP A 363 -25.49 2.35 -31.78
C ASP A 363 -25.59 1.97 -30.28
N SER A 364 -24.50 2.04 -29.52
CA SER A 364 -24.50 1.76 -28.08
C SER A 364 -24.67 3.03 -27.22
#